data_6283f7489fbaa5ef57927c2c99e9e30c
#
_entry.id   6283f7489fbaa5ef57927c2c99e9e30c
#
_cell.length_a   1.000
_cell.length_b   1.000
_cell.length_c   1.000
_cell.angle_alpha   90.00
_cell.angle_beta   90.00
_cell.angle_gamma   90.00
#
_symmetry.space_group_name_H-M   'P 1'
#
loop_
_entity.id
_entity.type
_entity.pdbx_description
1 polymer ?
#
loop_
_entity_poly.entity_id
_entity_poly.type
_entity_poly.pdbx_seq_one_letter_code
_entity_poly.pdbx_strand_id
1 'polypeptide(L)'
;DSKVGQTTGDLLSTKPLFIELQTPRFFVNGDMATISATVHNNTDKTLSVKVSLDAKGVDLLSPAAQVVEVPAGTQKVVRWEVIVQRGVKRVDFTASAVSGAYQDSSKPALGTLSGQGIPVYTYTATETVGTSGMLQDANSATEAIQLPQTLNFTDAQLSIEVSPSLAASMQSGLAYLDDYPY
;
A
#
# COMPACT_ATOMS: atom_id res chain seq x y z
N ASP A 1 -53.65 -29.18 -25.90
CA ASP A 1 -53.23 -28.57 -24.63
C ASP A 1 -51.77 -28.86 -24.41
N SER A 2 -50.92 -27.82 -24.52
CA SER A 2 -49.51 -27.88 -24.22
C SER A 2 -49.33 -27.65 -22.73
N LYS A 3 -48.89 -28.66 -21.99
CA LYS A 3 -48.52 -28.51 -20.58
C LYS A 3 -47.03 -28.15 -20.53
N VAL A 4 -46.70 -26.98 -20.04
CA VAL A 4 -45.32 -26.52 -19.76
C VAL A 4 -45.06 -26.71 -18.28
N GLY A 5 -43.99 -27.44 -17.94
CA GLY A 5 -43.52 -27.61 -16.59
C GLY A 5 -42.19 -26.88 -16.45
N GLN A 6 -42.02 -26.11 -15.37
CA GLN A 6 -40.75 -25.49 -14.97
C GLN A 6 -40.34 -26.05 -13.62
N THR A 7 -39.06 -26.42 -13.47
CA THR A 7 -38.47 -26.79 -12.18
C THR A 7 -37.24 -25.95 -11.94
N THR A 8 -37.04 -25.53 -10.71
CA THR A 8 -35.85 -24.82 -10.26
C THR A 8 -35.07 -25.74 -9.32
N GLY A 9 -33.78 -25.82 -9.50
CA GLY A 9 -32.89 -26.57 -8.61
C GLY A 9 -31.76 -25.68 -8.15
N ASP A 10 -31.47 -25.66 -6.86
CA ASP A 10 -30.32 -24.96 -6.29
C ASP A 10 -29.12 -25.89 -6.23
N LEU A 11 -28.00 -25.43 -6.78
CA LEU A 11 -26.72 -26.12 -6.68
C LEU A 11 -25.80 -25.35 -5.75
N LEU A 12 -25.49 -25.90 -4.58
CA LEU A 12 -24.50 -25.36 -3.67
C LEU A 12 -23.14 -25.99 -3.96
N SER A 13 -22.18 -25.16 -4.37
CA SER A 13 -20.77 -25.57 -4.56
C SER A 13 -19.89 -24.91 -3.51
N THR A 14 -19.29 -25.68 -2.63
CA THR A 14 -18.37 -25.20 -1.59
C THR A 14 -17.08 -25.98 -1.61
N LYS A 15 -15.95 -25.31 -1.32
CA LYS A 15 -14.66 -25.99 -1.07
C LYS A 15 -14.67 -26.57 0.35
N PRO A 16 -14.15 -27.80 0.56
CA PRO A 16 -14.03 -28.39 1.90
C PRO A 16 -13.15 -27.57 2.85
N LEU A 17 -12.04 -27.01 2.34
CA LEU A 17 -11.15 -26.09 3.02
C LEU A 17 -10.93 -24.88 2.11
N PHE A 18 -11.08 -23.66 2.62
CA PHE A 18 -10.67 -22.48 1.89
C PHE A 18 -10.14 -21.39 2.83
N ILE A 19 -9.38 -20.46 2.26
CA ILE A 19 -8.75 -19.36 2.97
C ILE A 19 -9.08 -18.03 2.30
N GLU A 20 -9.40 -17.03 3.10
CA GLU A 20 -9.64 -15.65 2.65
C GLU A 20 -8.63 -14.72 3.29
N LEU A 21 -7.81 -14.07 2.46
CA LEU A 21 -6.82 -13.10 2.91
C LEU A 21 -7.44 -11.70 3.00
N GLN A 22 -7.23 -11.04 4.13
CA GLN A 22 -7.68 -9.68 4.40
C GLN A 22 -6.48 -8.76 4.56
N THR A 23 -6.42 -7.72 3.75
CA THR A 23 -5.32 -6.76 3.72
C THR A 23 -5.85 -5.33 3.61
N PRO A 24 -5.09 -4.33 4.03
CA PRO A 24 -5.33 -2.94 3.66
C PRO A 24 -5.33 -2.76 2.14
N ARG A 25 -5.97 -1.69 1.65
CA ARG A 25 -5.98 -1.35 0.22
C ARG A 25 -4.71 -0.64 -0.24
N PHE A 26 -3.96 -0.06 0.68
CA PHE A 26 -2.68 0.58 0.47
C PHE A 26 -1.87 0.58 1.77
N PHE A 27 -0.58 0.84 1.64
CA PHE A 27 0.33 1.06 2.76
C PHE A 27 1.10 2.37 2.56
N VAL A 28 1.76 2.80 3.63
CA VAL A 28 2.75 3.86 3.60
C VAL A 28 4.13 3.27 3.91
N ASN A 29 5.19 3.87 3.40
CA ASN A 29 6.56 3.43 3.66
C ASN A 29 6.85 3.35 5.17
N GLY A 30 7.29 2.17 5.61
CA GLY A 30 7.61 1.91 7.01
C GLY A 30 6.42 1.63 7.92
N ASP A 31 5.19 1.50 7.37
CA ASP A 31 4.02 1.13 8.15
C ASP A 31 4.18 -0.23 8.81
N MET A 32 3.72 -0.31 10.06
CA MET A 32 3.45 -1.57 10.74
C MET A 32 1.98 -1.93 10.57
N ALA A 33 1.70 -3.16 10.18
CA ALA A 33 0.33 -3.61 9.97
C ALA A 33 0.13 -5.07 10.38
N THR A 34 -1.13 -5.41 10.68
CA THR A 34 -1.55 -6.79 10.90
C THR A 34 -2.28 -7.29 9.65
N ILE A 35 -1.74 -8.32 9.01
CA ILE A 35 -2.38 -9.05 7.94
C ILE A 35 -3.14 -10.21 8.55
N SER A 36 -4.37 -10.45 8.15
CA SER A 36 -5.17 -11.56 8.64
C SER A 36 -5.69 -12.44 7.52
N ALA A 37 -5.85 -13.72 7.83
CA ALA A 37 -6.53 -14.66 6.95
C ALA A 37 -7.54 -15.48 7.74
N THR A 38 -8.73 -15.66 7.16
CA THR A 38 -9.77 -16.52 7.72
C THR A 38 -9.71 -17.87 7.03
N VAL A 39 -9.51 -18.93 7.81
CA VAL A 39 -9.52 -20.32 7.34
C VAL A 39 -10.88 -20.92 7.65
N HIS A 40 -11.56 -21.42 6.63
CA HIS A 40 -12.88 -22.05 6.73
C HIS A 40 -12.76 -23.55 6.54
N ASN A 41 -13.34 -24.31 7.45
CA ASN A 41 -13.46 -25.75 7.37
C ASN A 41 -14.92 -26.15 7.16
N ASN A 42 -15.28 -26.51 5.95
CA ASN A 42 -16.62 -26.96 5.57
C ASN A 42 -16.77 -28.48 5.64
N THR A 43 -15.82 -29.20 6.24
CA THR A 43 -15.91 -30.64 6.44
C THR A 43 -16.63 -31.00 7.74
N ASP A 44 -16.96 -32.25 7.91
CA ASP A 44 -17.57 -32.86 9.10
C ASP A 44 -16.57 -33.20 10.22
N LYS A 45 -15.28 -32.88 10.02
CA LYS A 45 -14.18 -33.23 10.94
C LYS A 45 -13.34 -32.00 11.29
N THR A 46 -12.75 -32.01 12.48
CA THR A 46 -11.72 -31.05 12.83
C THR A 46 -10.50 -31.24 11.95
N LEU A 47 -9.99 -30.16 11.37
CA LEU A 47 -8.79 -30.15 10.55
C LEU A 47 -7.64 -29.45 11.28
N SER A 48 -6.46 -30.11 11.26
CA SER A 48 -5.20 -29.48 11.61
C SER A 48 -4.66 -28.82 10.33
N VAL A 49 -4.70 -27.49 10.27
CA VAL A 49 -4.39 -26.71 9.07
C VAL A 49 -3.08 -25.99 9.24
N LYS A 50 -2.11 -26.26 8.36
CA LYS A 50 -0.91 -25.46 8.22
C LYS A 50 -1.26 -24.25 7.36
N VAL A 51 -1.16 -23.06 7.95
CA VAL A 51 -1.42 -21.77 7.27
C VAL A 51 -0.10 -21.05 7.12
N SER A 52 0.20 -20.56 5.92
CA SER A 52 1.43 -19.85 5.63
C SER A 52 1.16 -18.57 4.84
N LEU A 53 1.95 -17.54 5.09
CA LEU A 53 1.96 -16.29 4.35
C LEU A 53 3.27 -16.14 3.59
N ASP A 54 3.18 -16.04 2.26
CA ASP A 54 4.25 -15.56 1.39
C ASP A 54 4.04 -14.06 1.17
N ALA A 55 5.07 -13.27 1.46
CA ALA A 55 4.99 -11.82 1.43
C ALA A 55 6.23 -11.22 0.77
N LYS A 56 6.05 -10.20 -0.08
CA LYS A 56 7.12 -9.45 -0.72
C LYS A 56 6.97 -7.98 -0.43
N GLY A 57 8.10 -7.29 -0.23
CA GLY A 57 8.14 -5.86 0.08
C GLY A 57 7.81 -5.53 1.54
N VAL A 58 7.72 -6.54 2.39
CA VAL A 58 7.55 -6.41 3.84
C VAL A 58 8.49 -7.35 4.56
N ASP A 59 8.80 -7.04 5.82
CA ASP A 59 9.45 -7.93 6.75
C ASP A 59 8.41 -8.50 7.71
N LEU A 60 8.39 -9.83 7.88
CA LEU A 60 7.50 -10.51 8.81
C LEU A 60 8.06 -10.42 10.22
N LEU A 61 7.26 -9.89 11.16
CA LEU A 61 7.61 -9.80 12.58
C LEU A 61 7.09 -11.03 13.37
N SER A 62 6.29 -11.88 12.72
CA SER A 62 5.77 -13.14 13.26
C SER A 62 6.12 -14.32 12.36
N PRO A 63 6.04 -15.58 12.85
CA PRO A 63 6.32 -16.75 12.04
C PRO A 63 5.46 -16.81 10.77
N ALA A 64 6.08 -16.98 9.61
CA ALA A 64 5.39 -17.06 8.31
C ALA A 64 4.38 -18.21 8.24
N ALA A 65 4.65 -19.31 8.96
CA ALA A 65 3.77 -20.47 8.99
C ALA A 65 3.29 -20.76 10.41
N GLN A 66 2.00 -21.06 10.54
CA GLN A 66 1.33 -21.41 11.79
C GLN A 66 0.47 -22.66 11.57
N VAL A 67 0.29 -23.48 12.60
CA VAL A 67 -0.62 -24.61 12.57
C VAL A 67 -1.79 -24.31 13.49
N VAL A 68 -3.00 -24.45 12.97
CA VAL A 68 -4.23 -24.17 13.71
C VAL A 68 -5.23 -25.31 13.57
N GLU A 69 -5.89 -25.63 14.68
CA GLU A 69 -7.00 -26.57 14.69
C GLU A 69 -8.29 -25.82 14.36
N VAL A 70 -8.99 -26.23 13.31
CA VAL A 70 -10.26 -25.64 12.87
C VAL A 70 -11.35 -26.71 13.02
N PRO A 71 -12.29 -26.56 13.97
CA PRO A 71 -13.37 -27.53 14.17
C PRO A 71 -14.28 -27.64 12.93
N ALA A 72 -15.00 -28.76 12.84
CA ALA A 72 -15.95 -29.01 11.76
C ALA A 72 -16.98 -27.89 11.59
N GLY A 73 -17.20 -27.44 10.36
CA GLY A 73 -18.18 -26.41 10.04
C GLY A 73 -17.89 -25.02 10.61
N THR A 74 -16.63 -24.75 11.05
CA THR A 74 -16.26 -23.47 11.66
C THR A 74 -15.13 -22.77 10.89
N GLN A 75 -14.77 -21.59 11.37
CA GLN A 75 -13.68 -20.79 10.81
C GLN A 75 -12.73 -20.33 11.92
N LYS A 76 -11.48 -20.06 11.54
CA LYS A 76 -10.47 -19.50 12.43
C LYS A 76 -9.65 -18.43 11.75
N VAL A 77 -9.36 -17.34 12.47
CA VAL A 77 -8.55 -16.23 11.97
C VAL A 77 -7.10 -16.45 12.40
N VAL A 78 -6.20 -16.33 11.44
CA VAL A 78 -4.74 -16.31 11.63
C VAL A 78 -4.24 -14.92 11.33
N ARG A 79 -3.22 -14.43 12.07
CA ARG A 79 -2.68 -13.08 11.95
C ARG A 79 -1.18 -13.09 11.83
N TRP A 80 -0.66 -12.15 11.05
CA TRP A 80 0.77 -11.86 10.91
C TRP A 80 1.02 -10.37 11.08
N GLU A 81 2.03 -10.05 11.86
CA GLU A 81 2.52 -8.70 11.96
C GLU A 81 3.62 -8.47 10.94
N VAL A 82 3.53 -7.37 10.22
CA VAL A 82 4.44 -7.01 9.13
C VAL A 82 4.88 -5.56 9.27
N ILE A 83 6.08 -5.28 8.79
CA ILE A 83 6.58 -3.92 8.57
C ILE A 83 6.90 -3.73 7.09
N VAL A 84 6.38 -2.66 6.50
CA VAL A 84 6.61 -2.33 5.09
C VAL A 84 8.04 -1.83 4.90
N GLN A 85 8.78 -2.47 3.98
CA GLN A 85 10.15 -2.08 3.66
C GLN A 85 10.19 -0.67 3.04
N ARG A 86 11.21 0.09 3.38
CA ARG A 86 11.38 1.44 2.82
C ARG A 86 11.77 1.38 1.35
N GLY A 87 11.23 2.30 0.56
CA GLY A 87 11.56 2.45 -0.86
C GLY A 87 10.84 1.47 -1.79
N VAL A 88 10.01 0.56 -1.27
CA VAL A 88 9.18 -0.30 -2.12
C VAL A 88 7.95 0.47 -2.60
N LYS A 89 7.55 0.23 -3.83
CA LYS A 89 6.35 0.85 -4.43
C LYS A 89 5.12 -0.03 -4.30
N ARG A 90 5.31 -1.32 -4.03
CA ARG A 90 4.23 -2.32 -3.93
C ARG A 90 4.64 -3.44 -2.99
N VAL A 91 3.64 -4.04 -2.36
CA VAL A 91 3.77 -5.26 -1.56
C VAL A 91 2.84 -6.33 -2.11
N ASP A 92 3.27 -7.60 -2.03
CA ASP A 92 2.48 -8.74 -2.45
C ASP A 92 2.29 -9.70 -1.30
N PHE A 93 1.09 -10.28 -1.20
CA PHE A 93 0.76 -11.31 -0.21
C PHE A 93 0.08 -12.50 -0.87
N THR A 94 0.43 -13.70 -0.43
CA THR A 94 -0.29 -14.93 -0.76
C THR A 94 -0.42 -15.76 0.51
N ALA A 95 -1.65 -15.95 0.97
CA ALA A 95 -1.92 -16.87 2.06
C ALA A 95 -2.25 -18.26 1.51
N SER A 96 -1.74 -19.30 2.14
CA SER A 96 -2.01 -20.69 1.76
C SER A 96 -2.43 -21.50 2.99
N ALA A 97 -3.39 -22.41 2.80
CA ALA A 97 -3.87 -23.33 3.82
C ALA A 97 -3.77 -24.76 3.30
N VAL A 98 -3.20 -25.66 4.09
CA VAL A 98 -3.01 -27.08 3.73
C VAL A 98 -3.39 -27.97 4.91
N SER A 99 -4.23 -28.97 4.66
CA SER A 99 -4.58 -30.02 5.62
C SER A 99 -4.82 -31.35 4.90
N GLY A 100 -3.88 -32.27 5.00
CA GLY A 100 -3.94 -33.53 4.28
C GLY A 100 -4.06 -33.33 2.76
N ALA A 101 -5.17 -33.80 2.17
CA ALA A 101 -5.45 -33.66 0.74
C ALA A 101 -6.10 -32.30 0.38
N TYR A 102 -6.51 -31.53 1.37
CA TYR A 102 -7.16 -30.23 1.16
C TYR A 102 -6.13 -29.12 1.10
N GLN A 103 -6.23 -28.28 0.08
CA GLN A 103 -5.39 -27.09 -0.05
C GLN A 103 -6.15 -25.95 -0.73
N ASP A 104 -5.83 -24.75 -0.32
CA ASP A 104 -6.34 -23.52 -0.94
C ASP A 104 -5.35 -22.38 -0.77
N SER A 105 -5.46 -21.36 -1.61
CA SER A 105 -4.65 -20.14 -1.51
C SER A 105 -5.46 -18.90 -1.89
N SER A 106 -5.14 -17.78 -1.26
CA SER A 106 -5.80 -16.50 -1.43
C SER A 106 -4.79 -15.38 -1.63
N LYS A 107 -5.11 -14.47 -2.52
CA LYS A 107 -4.42 -13.20 -2.74
C LYS A 107 -5.38 -12.04 -2.49
N PRO A 108 -4.88 -10.83 -2.19
CA PRO A 108 -5.73 -9.65 -2.05
C PRO A 108 -6.55 -9.39 -3.32
N ALA A 109 -7.87 -9.17 -3.15
CA ALA A 109 -8.73 -8.74 -4.25
C ALA A 109 -8.63 -7.21 -4.40
N LEU A 110 -7.84 -6.75 -5.37
CA LEU A 110 -7.62 -5.31 -5.66
C LEU A 110 -8.45 -4.84 -6.87
N GLY A 111 -9.74 -5.15 -6.88
CA GLY A 111 -10.65 -4.74 -7.95
C GLY A 111 -10.15 -5.17 -9.34
N THR A 112 -10.19 -4.26 -10.33
CA THR A 112 -9.75 -4.51 -11.72
C THR A 112 -8.23 -4.60 -11.88
N LEU A 113 -7.45 -4.26 -10.85
CA LEU A 113 -5.98 -4.29 -10.85
C LEU A 113 -5.42 -5.57 -10.22
N SER A 114 -6.18 -6.65 -10.22
CA SER A 114 -5.74 -7.96 -9.71
C SER A 114 -4.40 -8.36 -10.33
N GLY A 115 -3.44 -8.76 -9.49
CA GLY A 115 -2.10 -9.18 -9.92
C GLY A 115 -1.03 -8.10 -9.89
N GLN A 116 -1.36 -6.85 -9.54
CA GLN A 116 -0.36 -5.76 -9.49
C GLN A 116 0.21 -5.49 -8.08
N GLY A 117 -0.19 -6.23 -7.05
CA GLY A 117 0.18 -6.00 -5.65
C GLY A 117 -0.48 -4.75 -5.05
N ILE A 118 -0.34 -4.60 -3.74
CA ILE A 118 -0.91 -3.47 -2.98
C ILE A 118 0.04 -2.27 -3.08
N PRO A 119 -0.43 -1.07 -3.46
CA PRO A 119 0.42 0.10 -3.59
C PRO A 119 0.96 0.56 -2.23
N VAL A 120 2.20 1.05 -2.25
CA VAL A 120 2.86 1.69 -1.10
C VAL A 120 3.12 3.14 -1.46
N TYR A 121 2.57 4.04 -0.65
CA TYR A 121 2.74 5.48 -0.80
C TYR A 121 3.83 6.00 0.11
N THR A 122 4.45 7.09 -0.29
CA THR A 122 5.38 7.85 0.54
C THR A 122 4.73 9.18 0.86
N TYR A 123 4.62 9.53 2.13
CA TYR A 123 4.26 10.89 2.50
C TYR A 123 5.43 11.80 2.14
N THR A 124 5.15 12.76 1.27
CA THR A 124 6.08 13.85 0.95
C THR A 124 5.43 15.16 1.37
N ALA A 125 6.12 15.93 2.20
CA ALA A 125 5.81 17.33 2.40
C ALA A 125 6.72 18.14 1.48
N THR A 126 6.15 19.06 0.71
CA THR A 126 6.94 19.99 -0.08
C THR A 126 7.51 21.06 0.85
N GLU A 127 8.83 21.18 0.89
CA GLU A 127 9.53 22.25 1.60
C GLU A 127 10.17 23.16 0.56
N THR A 128 9.89 24.46 0.65
CA THR A 128 10.50 25.46 -0.21
C THR A 128 11.52 26.24 0.58
N VAL A 129 12.78 26.18 0.15
CA VAL A 129 13.87 26.95 0.72
C VAL A 129 14.34 27.95 -0.34
N GLY A 130 14.41 29.20 0.00
CA GLY A 130 14.84 30.26 -0.91
C GLY A 130 15.87 31.18 -0.30
N THR A 131 16.68 31.78 -1.15
CA THR A 131 17.55 32.89 -0.83
C THR A 131 17.45 33.93 -1.92
N SER A 132 17.84 35.16 -1.64
CA SER A 132 17.86 36.22 -2.62
C SER A 132 19.08 37.12 -2.38
N GLY A 133 19.69 37.57 -3.45
CA GLY A 133 20.82 38.49 -3.43
C GLY A 133 20.68 39.60 -4.46
N MET A 134 21.50 40.63 -4.36
CA MET A 134 21.55 41.75 -5.27
C MET A 134 22.98 41.98 -5.75
N LEU A 135 23.15 42.15 -7.05
CA LEU A 135 24.39 42.57 -7.64
C LEU A 135 24.38 44.12 -7.70
N GLN A 136 25.12 44.76 -6.76
CA GLN A 136 25.38 46.20 -6.81
C GLN A 136 26.88 46.34 -7.11
N ASP A 137 27.24 46.98 -8.21
CA ASP A 137 28.60 47.28 -8.60
C ASP A 137 29.62 46.11 -8.55
N ALA A 138 29.13 44.88 -8.39
CA ALA A 138 29.96 43.68 -8.36
C ALA A 138 29.69 42.80 -9.58
N ASN A 139 30.76 42.12 -10.07
CA ASN A 139 30.67 41.21 -11.23
C ASN A 139 30.03 39.84 -10.90
N SER A 140 29.94 39.49 -9.61
CA SER A 140 29.39 38.21 -9.15
C SER A 140 28.89 38.29 -7.70
N ALA A 141 27.89 37.53 -7.37
CA ALA A 141 27.44 37.23 -6.02
C ALA A 141 27.20 35.72 -5.88
N THR A 142 27.42 35.22 -4.68
CA THR A 142 27.15 33.81 -4.36
C THR A 142 26.11 33.75 -3.27
N GLU A 143 25.04 33.01 -3.53
CA GLU A 143 24.01 32.71 -2.57
C GLU A 143 24.10 31.24 -2.16
N ALA A 144 23.93 30.96 -0.88
CA ALA A 144 24.00 29.61 -0.33
C ALA A 144 22.67 29.20 0.29
N ILE A 145 22.22 28.01 0.00
CA ILE A 145 21.04 27.40 0.59
C ILE A 145 21.48 26.17 1.38
N GLN A 146 21.06 26.10 2.63
CA GLN A 146 21.28 24.89 3.43
C GLN A 146 20.01 24.03 3.32
N LEU A 147 20.18 22.83 2.73
CA LEU A 147 19.10 21.86 2.61
C LEU A 147 19.06 20.93 3.83
N PRO A 148 17.88 20.61 4.38
CA PRO A 148 17.76 19.63 5.44
C PRO A 148 18.33 18.27 5.03
N GLN A 149 19.04 17.59 5.91
CA GLN A 149 19.67 16.28 5.62
C GLN A 149 18.66 15.15 5.39
N THR A 150 17.38 15.37 5.75
CA THR A 150 16.29 14.40 5.62
C THR A 150 15.50 14.54 4.32
N LEU A 151 15.89 15.46 3.42
CA LEU A 151 15.20 15.66 2.15
C LEU A 151 15.39 14.46 1.21
N ASN A 152 14.27 14.03 0.62
CA ASN A 152 14.29 13.12 -0.51
C ASN A 152 14.29 13.92 -1.81
N PHE A 153 15.40 13.84 -2.56
CA PHE A 153 15.59 14.61 -3.79
C PHE A 153 14.97 13.99 -5.04
N THR A 154 14.13 12.98 -4.90
CA THR A 154 13.55 12.28 -6.07
C THR A 154 12.70 13.20 -6.95
N ASP A 155 12.08 14.23 -6.36
CA ASP A 155 11.21 15.19 -7.04
C ASP A 155 11.59 16.65 -6.72
N ALA A 156 12.90 16.92 -6.57
CA ALA A 156 13.38 18.27 -6.29
C ALA A 156 13.33 19.16 -7.53
N GLN A 157 12.91 20.42 -7.36
CA GLN A 157 12.94 21.45 -8.38
C GLN A 157 13.79 22.62 -7.91
N LEU A 158 14.70 23.07 -8.76
CA LEU A 158 15.44 24.33 -8.57
C LEU A 158 14.85 25.39 -9.52
N SER A 159 14.40 26.51 -8.97
CA SER A 159 13.98 27.69 -9.73
C SER A 159 14.95 28.82 -9.46
N ILE A 160 15.47 29.44 -10.49
CA ILE A 160 16.33 30.62 -10.40
C ILE A 160 15.67 31.73 -11.20
N GLU A 161 15.36 32.85 -10.51
CA GLU A 161 14.79 34.03 -11.13
C GLU A 161 15.84 35.17 -11.07
N VAL A 162 16.09 35.81 -12.20
CA VAL A 162 16.98 36.93 -12.33
C VAL A 162 16.22 38.11 -12.87
N SER A 163 16.14 39.17 -12.10
CA SER A 163 15.42 40.42 -12.47
C SER A 163 16.39 41.58 -12.67
N PRO A 164 16.24 42.35 -13.74
CA PRO A 164 17.16 43.48 -14.02
C PRO A 164 16.99 44.68 -13.08
N SER A 165 15.92 44.72 -12.30
CA SER A 165 15.63 45.77 -11.33
C SER A 165 14.71 45.29 -10.22
N LEU A 166 14.72 45.99 -9.09
CA LEU A 166 13.82 45.76 -7.97
C LEU A 166 12.33 45.91 -8.36
N ALA A 167 12.03 46.85 -9.28
CA ALA A 167 10.68 47.06 -9.78
C ALA A 167 10.14 45.83 -10.58
N ALA A 168 11.00 45.12 -11.30
CA ALA A 168 10.61 43.93 -12.03
C ALA A 168 10.34 42.75 -11.07
N SER A 169 11.10 42.62 -9.97
CA SER A 169 10.85 41.58 -8.97
C SER A 169 9.58 41.81 -8.13
N MET A 170 9.18 43.07 -7.94
CA MET A 170 7.90 43.42 -7.28
C MET A 170 6.69 42.92 -8.06
N GLN A 171 6.76 42.87 -9.38
CA GLN A 171 5.64 42.42 -10.21
C GLN A 171 5.38 40.90 -10.00
N SER A 172 6.42 40.09 -9.89
CA SER A 172 6.31 38.64 -9.59
C SER A 172 5.76 38.43 -8.18
N GLY A 173 6.19 39.28 -7.19
CA GLY A 173 5.68 39.21 -5.82
C GLY A 173 4.18 39.56 -5.71
N LEU A 174 3.73 40.55 -6.50
CA LEU A 174 2.30 40.95 -6.56
C LEU A 174 1.45 39.85 -7.20
N ALA A 175 1.94 39.17 -8.26
CA ALA A 175 1.25 38.05 -8.87
C ALA A 175 1.10 36.86 -7.89
N TYR A 176 2.11 36.60 -7.05
CA TYR A 176 2.01 35.58 -6.00
C TYR A 176 0.93 35.91 -4.96
N LEU A 177 0.77 37.20 -4.59
CA LEU A 177 -0.25 37.62 -3.62
C LEU A 177 -1.67 37.55 -4.21
N ASP A 178 -1.82 37.73 -5.52
CA ASP A 178 -3.11 37.67 -6.22
C ASP A 178 -3.63 36.23 -6.35
N ASP A 179 -2.70 35.27 -6.39
CA ASP A 179 -3.01 33.81 -6.52
C ASP A 179 -3.05 33.05 -5.16
N TYR A 180 -2.92 33.81 -4.03
CA TYR A 180 -2.90 33.18 -2.70
C TYR A 180 -4.33 32.85 -2.25
N PRO A 181 -4.67 31.55 -2.05
CA PRO A 181 -5.99 31.14 -1.60
C PRO A 181 -6.20 31.56 -0.13
N TYR A 182 -7.18 32.40 0.11
CA TYR A 182 -7.66 32.76 1.45
C TYR A 182 -8.61 31.71 2.01
#